data_71bc7e3968359f82bd14b6ef9282f6c7
#
_entry.id   71bc7e3968359f82bd14b6ef9282f6c7
#
_cell.length_a   1.000
_cell.length_b   1.000
_cell.length_c   1.000
_cell.angle_alpha   90.00
_cell.angle_beta   90.00
_cell.angle_gamma   90.00
#
_symmetry.space_group_name_H-M   'P 1'
#
loop_
_entity.id
_entity.type
_entity.pdbx_description
1 polymer ?
#
loop_
_entity_poly.entity_id
_entity_poly.type
_entity_poly.pdbx_seq_one_letter_code
_entity_poly.pdbx_strand_id
1 'polypeptide(L)'
;CALPICPHVSVVMNFTKPTAEKPALLTLGEVETFLHEFGHSLHGMFANTRFESLSGTNVWWDFVELPSQFMENYAVEKDFLRTFAFHYETGEPLPDNLIERIVKSRNFMTAYACLRQVSFGLLDMAYYTKKDAFTEDIIPFEKEAWKKAMIFPQLPDTCMTVQFSHIMAGGYAAGYYSYKWAEVLDADAFSVFKKNGIFDQATAQSFRDNILSKGGTEHPMTLYKRFRGQEPTIDALLERNEIKRNVESK
;
A
#
# COMPACT_ATOMS: atom_id res chain seq x y z
N CYS A 1 -24.51 -23.23 20.38
CA CYS A 1 -23.32 -22.63 19.75
C CYS A 1 -23.71 -21.23 19.30
N ALA A 2 -23.19 -20.20 19.97
CA ALA A 2 -23.22 -18.86 19.42
C ALA A 2 -22.21 -18.84 18.26
N LEU A 3 -22.70 -18.87 17.04
CA LEU A 3 -21.86 -18.59 15.89
C LEU A 3 -21.41 -17.12 16.01
N PRO A 4 -20.13 -16.79 15.84
CA PRO A 4 -19.71 -15.41 15.79
C PRO A 4 -20.42 -14.75 14.62
N ILE A 5 -21.24 -13.75 14.91
CA ILE A 5 -22.05 -13.06 13.89
C ILE A 5 -21.18 -12.10 13.09
N CYS A 6 -20.08 -11.63 13.68
CA CYS A 6 -19.12 -10.71 13.06
C CYS A 6 -17.69 -11.07 13.48
N PRO A 7 -16.69 -10.90 12.60
CA PRO A 7 -15.29 -11.07 12.96
C PRO A 7 -14.85 -9.99 13.95
N HIS A 8 -13.97 -10.35 14.87
CA HIS A 8 -13.24 -9.40 15.71
C HIS A 8 -11.93 -9.06 15.01
N VAL A 9 -11.72 -7.79 14.75
CA VAL A 9 -10.49 -7.29 14.11
C VAL A 9 -9.81 -6.32 15.08
N SER A 10 -8.52 -6.53 15.32
CA SER A 10 -7.70 -5.65 16.14
C SER A 10 -6.68 -4.96 15.25
N VAL A 11 -6.52 -3.66 15.44
CA VAL A 11 -5.51 -2.83 14.75
C VAL A 11 -4.53 -2.33 15.80
N VAL A 12 -3.25 -2.53 15.56
CA VAL A 12 -2.18 -2.07 16.47
C VAL A 12 -1.19 -1.23 15.67
N MET A 13 -0.97 0.00 16.12
CA MET A 13 -0.09 0.95 15.46
C MET A 13 0.74 1.72 16.49
N ASN A 14 1.83 2.31 16.04
CA ASN A 14 2.67 3.17 16.85
C ASN A 14 2.62 4.59 16.29
N PHE A 15 2.13 5.53 17.10
CA PHE A 15 2.03 6.93 16.74
C PHE A 15 2.86 7.83 17.65
N THR A 16 3.14 9.03 17.17
CA THR A 16 3.74 10.09 17.96
C THR A 16 2.94 10.33 19.23
N LYS A 17 3.62 10.26 20.38
CA LYS A 17 2.98 10.44 21.69
C LYS A 17 2.65 11.91 21.93
N PRO A 18 1.59 12.20 22.71
CA PRO A 18 1.31 13.56 23.17
C PRO A 18 2.43 14.05 24.11
N THR A 19 2.57 15.36 24.20
CA THR A 19 3.40 16.04 25.22
C THR A 19 2.52 16.65 26.31
N ALA A 20 3.13 17.20 27.35
CA ALA A 20 2.39 17.92 28.39
C ALA A 20 1.65 19.17 27.84
N GLU A 21 2.11 19.71 26.73
CA GLU A 21 1.61 20.98 26.16
C GLU A 21 0.76 20.77 24.90
N LYS A 22 0.87 19.61 24.24
CA LYS A 22 0.20 19.34 22.96
C LYS A 22 -0.38 17.93 22.91
N PRO A 23 -1.60 17.76 22.35
CA PRO A 23 -2.15 16.44 22.07
C PRO A 23 -1.27 15.68 21.04
N ALA A 24 -1.52 14.40 20.87
CA ALA A 24 -0.91 13.64 19.79
C ALA A 24 -1.39 14.18 18.44
N LEU A 25 -0.50 14.80 17.69
CA LEU A 25 -0.75 15.29 16.34
C LEU A 25 -0.06 14.35 15.37
N LEU A 26 -0.84 13.72 14.49
CA LEU A 26 -0.31 12.79 13.52
C LEU A 26 0.37 13.52 12.36
N THR A 27 1.51 13.00 11.93
CA THR A 27 2.09 13.38 10.64
C THR A 27 1.27 12.80 9.49
N LEU A 28 1.47 13.30 8.27
CA LEU A 28 0.81 12.74 7.09
C LEU A 28 1.11 11.23 6.93
N GLY A 29 2.38 10.84 7.11
CA GLY A 29 2.77 9.42 7.04
C GLY A 29 2.09 8.55 8.11
N GLU A 30 1.85 9.07 9.32
CA GLU A 30 1.08 8.34 10.33
C GLU A 30 -0.40 8.23 9.97
N VAL A 31 -0.98 9.22 9.29
CA VAL A 31 -2.35 9.15 8.75
C VAL A 31 -2.42 8.11 7.61
N GLU A 32 -1.42 8.09 6.72
CA GLU A 32 -1.31 7.06 5.67
C GLU A 32 -1.21 5.67 6.29
N THR A 33 -0.35 5.47 7.30
CA THR A 33 -0.24 4.20 8.03
C THR A 33 -1.57 3.80 8.68
N PHE A 34 -2.28 4.75 9.31
CA PHE A 34 -3.61 4.48 9.87
C PHE A 34 -4.59 3.97 8.82
N LEU A 35 -4.64 4.63 7.66
CA LEU A 35 -5.52 4.25 6.57
C LEU A 35 -5.12 2.90 5.97
N HIS A 36 -3.81 2.63 5.85
CA HIS A 36 -3.26 1.36 5.42
C HIS A 36 -3.76 0.21 6.30
N GLU A 37 -3.48 0.27 7.60
CA GLU A 37 -3.90 -0.77 8.56
C GLU A 37 -5.43 -0.89 8.65
N PHE A 38 -6.14 0.23 8.51
CA PHE A 38 -7.59 0.22 8.44
C PHE A 38 -8.10 -0.46 7.16
N GLY A 39 -7.38 -0.38 6.05
CA GLY A 39 -7.67 -1.11 4.82
C GLY A 39 -7.63 -2.63 5.03
N HIS A 40 -6.61 -3.15 5.72
CA HIS A 40 -6.57 -4.55 6.14
C HIS A 40 -7.73 -4.91 7.07
N SER A 41 -8.07 -4.00 7.98
CA SER A 41 -9.20 -4.19 8.89
C SER A 41 -10.53 -4.29 8.15
N LEU A 42 -10.76 -3.45 7.14
CA LEU A 42 -11.95 -3.51 6.29
C LEU A 42 -12.01 -4.85 5.54
N HIS A 43 -10.89 -5.35 5.05
CA HIS A 43 -10.81 -6.66 4.40
C HIS A 43 -11.24 -7.79 5.36
N GLY A 44 -10.85 -7.69 6.63
CA GLY A 44 -11.30 -8.63 7.68
C GLY A 44 -12.78 -8.45 8.06
N MET A 45 -13.21 -7.20 8.33
CA MET A 45 -14.55 -6.90 8.81
C MET A 45 -15.66 -7.17 7.79
N PHE A 46 -15.38 -6.94 6.50
CA PHE A 46 -16.35 -7.18 5.43
C PHE A 46 -16.31 -8.60 4.86
N ALA A 47 -15.43 -9.46 5.38
CA ALA A 47 -15.32 -10.84 4.92
C ALA A 47 -16.68 -11.56 5.01
N ASN A 48 -17.09 -12.15 3.90
CA ASN A 48 -18.33 -12.93 3.79
C ASN A 48 -18.04 -14.24 3.03
N THR A 49 -17.34 -15.14 3.69
CA THR A 49 -16.88 -16.40 3.14
C THR A 49 -17.44 -17.56 3.96
N ARG A 50 -17.61 -18.71 3.33
CA ARG A 50 -18.07 -19.93 4.01
C ARG A 50 -17.01 -20.54 4.92
N PHE A 51 -15.73 -20.39 4.56
CA PHE A 51 -14.60 -21.00 5.25
C PHE A 51 -13.67 -19.93 5.82
N GLU A 52 -13.31 -20.10 7.08
CA GLU A 52 -12.40 -19.19 7.79
C GLU A 52 -11.04 -19.07 7.07
N SER A 53 -10.49 -20.18 6.59
CA SER A 53 -9.21 -20.22 5.88
C SER A 53 -9.18 -19.43 4.56
N LEU A 54 -10.33 -18.99 4.06
CA LEU A 54 -10.47 -18.15 2.87
C LEU A 54 -10.97 -16.75 3.20
N SER A 55 -11.06 -16.39 4.50
CA SER A 55 -11.68 -15.15 4.96
C SER A 55 -10.68 -14.00 5.04
N GLY A 56 -11.15 -12.80 4.78
CA GLY A 56 -10.39 -11.56 4.98
C GLY A 56 -9.07 -11.55 4.22
N THR A 57 -7.98 -11.38 4.96
CA THR A 57 -6.62 -11.29 4.42
C THR A 57 -6.01 -12.64 4.00
N ASN A 58 -6.73 -13.75 4.14
CA ASN A 58 -6.31 -15.07 3.62
C ASN A 58 -6.49 -15.14 2.10
N VAL A 59 -5.74 -14.35 1.39
CA VAL A 59 -5.74 -14.19 -0.07
C VAL A 59 -4.38 -14.56 -0.65
N TRP A 60 -4.26 -14.55 -1.96
CA TRP A 60 -2.95 -14.61 -2.62
C TRP A 60 -2.07 -13.47 -2.12
N TRP A 61 -0.81 -13.79 -1.85
CA TRP A 61 0.10 -12.87 -1.16
C TRP A 61 0.27 -11.54 -1.88
N ASP A 62 0.34 -11.55 -3.20
CA ASP A 62 0.45 -10.35 -4.02
C ASP A 62 -0.86 -9.55 -4.21
N PHE A 63 -1.92 -9.96 -3.50
CA PHE A 63 -3.19 -9.26 -3.48
C PHE A 63 -3.55 -8.68 -2.10
N VAL A 64 -2.85 -9.10 -1.06
CA VAL A 64 -3.18 -8.73 0.33
C VAL A 64 -3.06 -7.23 0.59
N GLU A 65 -2.14 -6.54 -0.10
CA GLU A 65 -1.90 -5.12 0.07
C GLU A 65 -2.83 -4.22 -0.78
N LEU A 66 -3.68 -4.79 -1.63
CA LEU A 66 -4.62 -3.96 -2.40
C LEU A 66 -5.55 -3.13 -1.51
N PRO A 67 -6.25 -3.69 -0.50
CA PRO A 67 -7.15 -2.90 0.33
C PRO A 67 -6.44 -1.86 1.20
N SER A 68 -5.26 -2.18 1.71
CA SER A 68 -4.46 -1.28 2.55
C SER A 68 -3.94 -0.10 1.75
N GLN A 69 -3.23 -0.33 0.66
CA GLN A 69 -2.70 0.73 -0.21
C GLN A 69 -3.82 1.53 -0.91
N PHE A 70 -4.95 0.89 -1.21
CA PHE A 70 -6.13 1.60 -1.70
C PHE A 70 -6.60 2.69 -0.73
N MET A 71 -6.65 2.39 0.56
CA MET A 71 -7.08 3.37 1.58
C MET A 71 -6.09 4.52 1.75
N GLU A 72 -4.80 4.32 1.54
CA GLU A 72 -3.79 5.40 1.60
C GLU A 72 -4.11 6.56 0.65
N ASN A 73 -4.76 6.29 -0.50
CA ASN A 73 -5.10 7.34 -1.46
C ASN A 73 -5.98 8.44 -0.86
N TYR A 74 -6.81 8.12 0.13
CA TYR A 74 -7.67 9.09 0.80
C TYR A 74 -6.88 10.14 1.59
N ALA A 75 -5.67 9.82 2.07
CA ALA A 75 -4.85 10.71 2.90
C ALA A 75 -4.53 12.06 2.24
N VAL A 76 -4.62 12.15 0.93
CA VAL A 76 -4.34 13.38 0.16
C VAL A 76 -5.58 13.93 -0.57
N GLU A 77 -6.73 13.29 -0.43
CA GLU A 77 -7.96 13.76 -1.06
C GLU A 77 -8.58 14.89 -0.22
N LYS A 78 -8.76 16.06 -0.84
CA LYS A 78 -9.25 17.28 -0.18
C LYS A 78 -10.57 17.06 0.55
N ASP A 79 -11.52 16.41 -0.11
CA ASP A 79 -12.84 16.19 0.47
C ASP A 79 -12.79 15.24 1.69
N PHE A 80 -11.87 14.28 1.68
CA PHE A 80 -11.64 13.41 2.82
C PHE A 80 -10.95 14.15 3.96
N LEU A 81 -9.89 14.91 3.69
CA LEU A 81 -9.20 15.72 4.69
C LEU A 81 -10.14 16.71 5.39
N ARG A 82 -11.09 17.28 4.67
CA ARG A 82 -12.11 18.18 5.24
C ARG A 82 -13.06 17.52 6.24
N THR A 83 -13.10 16.20 6.30
CA THR A 83 -13.96 15.51 7.27
C THR A 83 -13.36 15.44 8.67
N PHE A 84 -12.03 15.55 8.81
CA PHE A 84 -11.37 15.38 10.12
C PHE A 84 -10.17 16.31 10.38
N ALA A 85 -9.57 16.90 9.34
CA ALA A 85 -8.36 17.71 9.50
C ALA A 85 -8.70 19.14 9.95
N PHE A 86 -8.89 19.30 11.26
CA PHE A 86 -9.18 20.58 11.90
C PHE A 86 -8.06 20.98 12.86
N HIS A 87 -7.85 22.27 13.02
CA HIS A 87 -6.91 22.80 14.00
C HIS A 87 -7.39 22.45 15.42
N TYR A 88 -6.53 21.82 16.21
CA TYR A 88 -6.91 21.21 17.49
C TYR A 88 -7.36 22.21 18.56
N GLU A 89 -6.97 23.49 18.46
CA GLU A 89 -7.39 24.57 19.38
C GLU A 89 -8.54 25.39 18.82
N THR A 90 -8.49 25.76 17.52
CA THR A 90 -9.46 26.71 16.95
C THR A 90 -10.63 26.01 16.25
N GLY A 91 -10.49 24.73 15.89
CA GLY A 91 -11.49 23.99 15.11
C GLY A 91 -11.58 24.42 13.65
N GLU A 92 -10.68 25.30 13.18
CA GLU A 92 -10.65 25.70 11.78
C GLU A 92 -10.20 24.56 10.88
N PRO A 93 -10.79 24.39 9.69
CA PRO A 93 -10.39 23.34 8.75
C PRO A 93 -8.98 23.59 8.20
N LEU A 94 -8.30 22.53 7.81
CA LEU A 94 -7.00 22.60 7.14
C LEU A 94 -7.11 23.49 5.89
N PRO A 95 -6.31 24.57 5.77
CA PRO A 95 -6.39 25.50 4.66
C PRO A 95 -6.07 24.84 3.31
N ASP A 96 -6.80 25.23 2.27
CA ASP A 96 -6.66 24.65 0.91
C ASP A 96 -5.24 24.74 0.36
N ASN A 97 -4.54 25.86 0.59
CA ASN A 97 -3.16 26.04 0.17
C ASN A 97 -2.18 25.03 0.83
N LEU A 98 -2.48 24.57 2.04
CA LEU A 98 -1.71 23.52 2.71
C LEU A 98 -2.04 22.14 2.12
N ILE A 99 -3.31 21.88 1.82
CA ILE A 99 -3.73 20.64 1.12
C ILE A 99 -3.01 20.53 -0.24
N GLU A 100 -3.00 21.61 -1.03
CA GLU A 100 -2.28 21.64 -2.31
C GLU A 100 -0.78 21.37 -2.15
N ARG A 101 -0.16 21.88 -1.10
CA ARG A 101 1.26 21.60 -0.81
C ARG A 101 1.49 20.15 -0.41
N ILE A 102 0.58 19.54 0.36
CA ILE A 102 0.62 18.10 0.70
C ILE A 102 0.57 17.27 -0.59
N VAL A 103 -0.40 17.53 -1.46
CA VAL A 103 -0.54 16.81 -2.74
C VAL A 103 0.73 16.93 -3.59
N LYS A 104 1.28 18.15 -3.72
CA LYS A 104 2.53 18.36 -4.47
C LYS A 104 3.73 17.67 -3.83
N SER A 105 3.81 17.61 -2.50
CA SER A 105 4.93 16.98 -1.80
C SER A 105 4.96 15.46 -1.98
N ARG A 106 3.81 14.82 -2.22
CA ARG A 106 3.71 13.38 -2.46
C ARG A 106 4.57 12.94 -3.64
N ASN A 107 4.65 13.75 -4.69
CA ASN A 107 5.40 13.41 -5.91
C ASN A 107 6.87 13.84 -5.87
N PHE A 108 7.36 14.35 -4.73
CA PHE A 108 8.76 14.67 -4.57
C PHE A 108 9.61 13.39 -4.59
N MET A 109 10.55 13.31 -5.52
CA MET A 109 11.44 12.15 -5.72
C MET A 109 10.72 10.80 -5.95
N THR A 110 9.52 10.80 -6.49
CA THR A 110 8.72 9.60 -6.76
C THR A 110 9.48 8.52 -7.56
N ALA A 111 10.23 8.92 -8.59
CA ALA A 111 11.01 7.96 -9.37
C ALA A 111 12.09 7.27 -8.53
N TYR A 112 12.75 8.00 -7.63
CA TYR A 112 13.70 7.42 -6.67
C TYR A 112 12.99 6.45 -5.72
N ALA A 113 11.87 6.85 -5.13
CA ALA A 113 11.08 6.00 -4.24
C ALA A 113 10.62 4.71 -4.94
N CYS A 114 10.18 4.82 -6.20
CA CYS A 114 9.83 3.66 -7.02
C CYS A 114 11.01 2.71 -7.21
N LEU A 115 12.18 3.23 -7.63
CA LEU A 115 13.38 2.40 -7.81
C LEU A 115 13.89 1.82 -6.48
N ARG A 116 13.69 2.51 -5.36
CA ARG A 116 13.99 1.98 -4.03
C ARG A 116 13.16 0.73 -3.74
N GLN A 117 11.85 0.75 -4.02
CA GLN A 117 10.98 -0.42 -3.87
C GLN A 117 11.37 -1.55 -4.83
N VAL A 118 11.70 -1.24 -6.07
CA VAL A 118 12.21 -2.23 -7.04
C VAL A 118 13.52 -2.86 -6.54
N SER A 119 14.41 -2.07 -5.93
CA SER A 119 15.66 -2.60 -5.38
C SER A 119 15.41 -3.64 -4.28
N PHE A 120 14.43 -3.43 -3.42
CA PHE A 120 14.04 -4.38 -2.40
C PHE A 120 13.49 -5.69 -2.98
N GLY A 121 12.65 -5.61 -4.01
CA GLY A 121 12.18 -6.79 -4.73
C GLY A 121 13.30 -7.57 -5.43
N LEU A 122 14.28 -6.86 -6.01
CA LEU A 122 15.45 -7.51 -6.62
C LEU A 122 16.32 -8.23 -5.57
N LEU A 123 16.51 -7.62 -4.40
CA LEU A 123 17.25 -8.23 -3.30
C LEU A 123 16.53 -9.46 -2.75
N ASP A 124 15.22 -9.36 -2.55
CA ASP A 124 14.37 -10.47 -2.13
C ASP A 124 14.51 -11.67 -3.09
N MET A 125 14.29 -11.45 -4.38
CA MET A 125 14.41 -12.49 -5.38
C MET A 125 15.84 -13.04 -5.49
N ALA A 126 16.86 -12.22 -5.30
CA ALA A 126 18.24 -12.68 -5.32
C ALA A 126 18.53 -13.69 -4.20
N TYR A 127 17.96 -13.51 -3.00
CA TYR A 127 18.06 -14.48 -1.92
C TYR A 127 17.28 -15.76 -2.21
N TYR A 128 16.02 -15.64 -2.55
CA TYR A 128 15.09 -16.78 -2.59
C TYR A 128 15.05 -17.57 -3.90
N THR A 129 15.77 -17.13 -4.93
CA THR A 129 16.02 -17.92 -6.14
C THR A 129 17.32 -18.74 -6.08
N LYS A 130 18.15 -18.56 -5.02
CA LYS A 130 19.34 -19.39 -4.82
C LYS A 130 18.94 -20.83 -4.52
N LYS A 131 19.64 -21.77 -5.17
CA LYS A 131 19.43 -23.22 -4.94
C LYS A 131 20.26 -23.77 -3.79
N ASP A 132 21.40 -23.15 -3.53
CA ASP A 132 22.36 -23.58 -2.52
C ASP A 132 22.29 -22.67 -1.27
N ALA A 133 22.82 -23.17 -0.16
CA ALA A 133 22.94 -22.38 1.06
C ALA A 133 23.74 -21.10 0.83
N PHE A 134 23.28 -20.01 1.43
CA PHE A 134 23.98 -18.72 1.33
C PHE A 134 25.29 -18.75 2.13
N THR A 135 26.41 -18.54 1.47
CA THR A 135 27.76 -18.53 2.07
C THR A 135 28.60 -17.32 1.66
N GLU A 136 28.00 -16.39 0.94
CA GLU A 136 28.68 -15.20 0.39
C GLU A 136 28.73 -14.06 1.43
N ASP A 137 29.62 -13.12 1.21
CA ASP A 137 29.61 -11.87 1.97
C ASP A 137 28.36 -11.05 1.63
N ILE A 138 27.61 -10.65 2.68
CA ILE A 138 26.27 -10.02 2.54
C ILE A 138 26.36 -8.70 1.78
N ILE A 139 27.30 -7.81 2.11
CA ILE A 139 27.38 -6.47 1.51
C ILE A 139 27.68 -6.50 0.01
N PRO A 140 28.68 -7.26 -0.49
CA PRO A 140 28.89 -7.42 -1.92
C PRO A 140 27.69 -8.05 -2.65
N PHE A 141 27.07 -9.06 -2.05
CA PHE A 141 25.90 -9.70 -2.60
C PHE A 141 24.73 -8.72 -2.76
N GLU A 142 24.41 -7.98 -1.70
CA GLU A 142 23.37 -6.95 -1.70
C GLU A 142 23.61 -5.91 -2.80
N LYS A 143 24.84 -5.37 -2.89
CA LYS A 143 25.21 -4.40 -3.92
C LYS A 143 25.00 -4.91 -5.34
N GLU A 144 25.34 -6.14 -5.61
CA GLU A 144 25.16 -6.73 -6.94
C GLU A 144 23.67 -7.03 -7.22
N ALA A 145 22.92 -7.52 -6.23
CA ALA A 145 21.52 -7.90 -6.38
C ALA A 145 20.65 -6.72 -6.86
N TRP A 146 20.83 -5.54 -6.31
CA TRP A 146 20.01 -4.37 -6.64
C TRP A 146 20.68 -3.32 -7.54
N LYS A 147 21.88 -3.59 -8.04
CA LYS A 147 22.69 -2.68 -8.87
C LYS A 147 21.89 -2.00 -9.99
N LYS A 148 20.97 -2.70 -10.64
CA LYS A 148 20.17 -2.18 -11.74
C LYS A 148 19.15 -1.12 -11.31
N ALA A 149 18.78 -1.09 -10.03
CA ALA A 149 17.79 -0.16 -9.48
C ALA A 149 18.44 0.99 -8.64
N MET A 150 19.75 0.96 -8.49
CA MET A 150 20.47 1.97 -7.70
C MET A 150 20.82 3.19 -8.54
N ILE A 151 20.28 4.35 -8.16
CA ILE A 151 20.63 5.66 -8.77
C ILE A 151 21.85 6.27 -8.09
N PHE A 152 21.91 6.15 -6.76
CA PHE A 152 22.99 6.70 -5.95
C PHE A 152 23.89 5.58 -5.42
N PRO A 153 25.19 5.83 -5.24
CA PRO A 153 26.08 4.85 -4.66
C PRO A 153 25.65 4.53 -3.22
N GLN A 154 25.69 3.24 -2.89
CA GLN A 154 25.49 2.80 -1.50
C GLN A 154 26.59 3.34 -0.61
N LEU A 155 26.24 3.93 0.53
CA LEU A 155 27.19 4.39 1.50
C LEU A 155 28.03 3.21 2.04
N PRO A 156 29.33 3.41 2.31
CA PRO A 156 30.15 2.40 2.96
C PRO A 156 29.50 1.91 4.26
N ASP A 157 29.66 0.65 4.57
CA ASP A 157 29.22 0.01 5.83
C ASP A 157 27.71 0.02 6.09
N THR A 158 26.90 0.37 5.08
CA THR A 158 25.44 0.20 5.15
C THR A 158 25.03 -1.16 4.59
N CYS A 159 24.07 -1.79 5.26
CA CYS A 159 23.54 -3.09 4.86
C CYS A 159 22.02 -3.14 5.15
N MET A 160 21.21 -3.22 4.12
CA MET A 160 19.75 -3.36 4.26
C MET A 160 19.36 -4.75 4.73
N THR A 161 20.05 -5.77 4.28
CA THR A 161 19.76 -7.18 4.55
C THR A 161 19.58 -7.47 6.05
N VAL A 162 20.44 -6.89 6.90
CA VAL A 162 20.41 -7.16 8.35
C VAL A 162 19.22 -6.56 9.10
N GLN A 163 18.49 -5.64 8.45
CA GLN A 163 17.27 -5.05 8.99
C GLN A 163 16.02 -5.36 8.15
N PHE A 164 16.17 -6.17 7.10
CA PHE A 164 15.09 -6.47 6.17
C PHE A 164 14.16 -7.55 6.71
N SER A 165 13.50 -7.24 7.82
CA SER A 165 12.61 -8.16 8.54
C SER A 165 11.48 -8.70 7.64
N HIS A 166 10.96 -7.91 6.71
CA HIS A 166 9.88 -8.32 5.79
C HIS A 166 10.18 -9.66 5.11
N ILE A 167 11.37 -9.79 4.52
CA ILE A 167 11.75 -11.00 3.78
C ILE A 167 12.43 -12.04 4.65
N MET A 168 13.05 -11.64 5.78
CA MET A 168 13.80 -12.57 6.64
C MET A 168 12.91 -13.19 7.74
N ALA A 169 11.90 -12.50 8.23
CA ALA A 169 11.05 -12.93 9.34
C ALA A 169 9.57 -12.57 9.19
N GLY A 170 9.22 -11.64 8.31
CA GLY A 170 7.87 -11.07 8.20
C GLY A 170 6.93 -11.77 7.22
N GLY A 171 7.35 -12.89 6.60
CA GLY A 171 6.48 -13.66 5.69
C GLY A 171 6.47 -13.17 4.23
N TYR A 172 7.27 -12.17 3.85
CA TYR A 172 7.38 -11.64 2.48
C TYR A 172 8.54 -12.27 1.66
N ALA A 173 9.06 -13.41 2.09
CA ALA A 173 10.09 -14.14 1.36
C ALA A 173 9.63 -14.49 -0.07
N ALA A 174 10.40 -14.08 -1.08
CA ALA A 174 10.06 -14.15 -2.50
C ALA A 174 8.73 -13.44 -2.85
N GLY A 175 8.26 -12.55 -2.00
CA GLY A 175 6.95 -11.89 -2.10
C GLY A 175 6.97 -10.37 -1.97
N TYR A 176 8.14 -9.74 -1.79
CA TYR A 176 8.22 -8.29 -1.60
C TYR A 176 7.72 -7.49 -2.81
N TYR A 177 7.77 -8.04 -4.01
CA TYR A 177 7.22 -7.43 -5.23
C TYR A 177 5.73 -7.08 -5.10
N SER A 178 5.03 -7.75 -4.17
CA SER A 178 3.59 -7.58 -3.93
C SER A 178 3.21 -6.13 -3.65
N TYR A 179 4.04 -5.38 -2.91
CA TYR A 179 3.80 -3.97 -2.63
C TYR A 179 3.73 -3.13 -3.91
N LYS A 180 4.66 -3.35 -4.82
CA LYS A 180 4.67 -2.60 -6.09
C LYS A 180 3.57 -3.05 -7.05
N TRP A 181 3.23 -4.34 -7.04
CA TRP A 181 2.08 -4.85 -7.76
C TRP A 181 0.77 -4.30 -7.22
N ALA A 182 0.61 -4.26 -5.89
CA ALA A 182 -0.56 -3.69 -5.25
C ALA A 182 -0.72 -2.19 -5.54
N GLU A 183 0.37 -1.42 -5.70
CA GLU A 183 0.30 -0.02 -6.15
C GLU A 183 -0.32 0.12 -7.54
N VAL A 184 -0.08 -0.82 -8.45
CA VAL A 184 -0.75 -0.84 -9.76
C VAL A 184 -2.25 -1.07 -9.60
N LEU A 185 -2.61 -2.06 -8.78
CA LEU A 185 -4.00 -2.43 -8.52
C LEU A 185 -4.76 -1.28 -7.82
N ASP A 186 -4.16 -0.71 -6.77
CA ASP A 186 -4.80 0.33 -5.97
C ASP A 186 -5.02 1.61 -6.78
N ALA A 187 -4.01 2.06 -7.54
CA ALA A 187 -4.12 3.26 -8.35
C ALA A 187 -5.21 3.12 -9.43
N ASP A 188 -5.24 1.99 -10.13
CA ASP A 188 -6.25 1.70 -11.13
C ASP A 188 -7.65 1.55 -10.51
N ALA A 189 -7.78 0.89 -9.36
CA ALA A 189 -9.04 0.79 -8.62
C ALA A 189 -9.51 2.16 -8.12
N PHE A 190 -8.63 2.97 -7.52
CA PHE A 190 -8.97 4.29 -7.01
C PHE A 190 -9.34 5.28 -8.12
N SER A 191 -8.84 5.09 -9.34
CA SER A 191 -9.22 5.89 -10.50
C SER A 191 -10.73 5.86 -10.79
N VAL A 192 -11.41 4.75 -10.46
CA VAL A 192 -12.87 4.63 -10.57
C VAL A 192 -13.56 5.56 -9.56
N PHE A 193 -13.05 5.60 -8.33
CA PHE A 193 -13.57 6.50 -7.29
C PHE A 193 -13.30 7.97 -7.63
N LYS A 194 -12.14 8.29 -8.18
CA LYS A 194 -11.87 9.67 -8.65
C LYS A 194 -12.85 10.09 -9.75
N LYS A 195 -13.21 9.19 -10.64
CA LYS A 195 -14.15 9.47 -11.73
C LYS A 195 -15.59 9.63 -11.24
N ASN A 196 -16.04 8.78 -10.32
CA ASN A 196 -17.42 8.72 -9.87
C ASN A 196 -17.69 9.59 -8.63
N GLY A 197 -16.63 10.01 -7.93
CA GLY A 197 -16.65 10.65 -6.62
C GLY A 197 -16.08 9.72 -5.54
N ILE A 198 -15.15 10.26 -4.71
CA ILE A 198 -14.45 9.45 -3.71
C ILE A 198 -15.38 8.87 -2.62
N PHE A 199 -16.59 9.40 -2.48
CA PHE A 199 -17.63 8.93 -1.57
C PHE A 199 -18.83 8.29 -2.29
N ASP A 200 -18.69 7.96 -3.59
CA ASP A 200 -19.78 7.32 -4.33
C ASP A 200 -20.12 5.95 -3.75
N GLN A 201 -21.35 5.82 -3.25
CA GLN A 201 -21.79 4.63 -2.52
C GLN A 201 -21.90 3.41 -3.44
N ALA A 202 -22.26 3.59 -4.70
CA ALA A 202 -22.39 2.48 -5.64
C ALA A 202 -21.02 1.87 -5.97
N THR A 203 -20.01 2.72 -6.19
CA THR A 203 -18.62 2.29 -6.40
C THR A 203 -18.06 1.61 -5.15
N ALA A 204 -18.29 2.19 -3.97
CA ALA A 204 -17.85 1.62 -2.70
C ALA A 204 -18.51 0.25 -2.43
N GLN A 205 -19.81 0.13 -2.69
CA GLN A 205 -20.54 -1.13 -2.57
C GLN A 205 -19.97 -2.19 -3.53
N SER A 206 -19.68 -1.81 -4.77
CA SER A 206 -19.09 -2.73 -5.76
C SER A 206 -17.70 -3.20 -5.33
N PHE A 207 -16.86 -2.30 -4.79
CA PHE A 207 -15.54 -2.66 -4.26
C PHE A 207 -15.66 -3.61 -3.07
N ARG A 208 -16.56 -3.32 -2.13
CA ARG A 208 -16.86 -4.20 -1.00
C ARG A 208 -17.28 -5.59 -1.46
N ASP A 209 -18.27 -5.67 -2.36
CA ASP A 209 -18.91 -6.93 -2.73
C ASP A 209 -18.03 -7.80 -3.63
N ASN A 210 -17.16 -7.21 -4.42
CA ASN A 210 -16.30 -7.93 -5.36
C ASN A 210 -14.87 -8.16 -4.86
N ILE A 211 -14.35 -7.31 -3.96
CA ILE A 211 -12.99 -7.40 -3.43
C ILE A 211 -13.02 -7.77 -1.94
N LEU A 212 -13.47 -6.84 -1.07
CA LEU A 212 -13.30 -6.97 0.37
C LEU A 212 -14.03 -8.16 0.98
N SER A 213 -15.21 -8.50 0.46
CA SER A 213 -16.02 -9.58 1.02
C SER A 213 -15.61 -10.98 0.57
N LYS A 214 -14.75 -11.10 -0.44
CA LYS A 214 -14.48 -12.38 -1.11
C LYS A 214 -13.30 -13.15 -0.54
N GLY A 215 -12.36 -12.48 0.10
CA GLY A 215 -11.15 -13.15 0.57
C GLY A 215 -10.49 -14.00 -0.53
N GLY A 216 -10.02 -15.18 -0.18
CA GLY A 216 -9.38 -16.13 -1.09
C GLY A 216 -10.32 -17.09 -1.84
N THR A 217 -11.61 -16.79 -1.93
CA THR A 217 -12.60 -17.70 -2.54
C THR A 217 -12.47 -17.87 -4.04
N GLU A 218 -11.89 -16.91 -4.73
CA GLU A 218 -11.66 -16.92 -6.17
C GLU A 218 -10.28 -16.33 -6.49
N HIS A 219 -9.79 -16.56 -7.70
CA HIS A 219 -8.52 -15.97 -8.15
C HIS A 219 -8.63 -14.43 -8.14
N PRO A 220 -7.63 -13.70 -7.58
CA PRO A 220 -7.66 -12.25 -7.42
C PRO A 220 -8.01 -11.48 -8.68
N MET A 221 -7.43 -11.86 -9.82
CA MET A 221 -7.71 -11.19 -11.11
C MET A 221 -9.18 -11.34 -11.54
N THR A 222 -9.85 -12.45 -11.17
CA THR A 222 -11.29 -12.63 -11.43
C THR A 222 -12.12 -11.64 -10.61
N LEU A 223 -11.80 -11.51 -9.32
CA LEU A 223 -12.45 -10.56 -8.41
C LEU A 223 -12.21 -9.12 -8.86
N TYR A 224 -10.96 -8.80 -9.19
CA TYR A 224 -10.56 -7.48 -9.65
C TYR A 224 -11.31 -7.07 -10.93
N LYS A 225 -11.35 -7.95 -11.93
CA LYS A 225 -12.06 -7.69 -13.21
C LYS A 225 -13.57 -7.53 -13.00
N ARG A 226 -14.15 -8.21 -12.02
CA ARG A 226 -15.57 -8.06 -11.67
C ARG A 226 -15.89 -6.67 -11.12
N PHE A 227 -14.98 -6.10 -10.33
CA PHE A 227 -15.08 -4.72 -9.85
C PHE A 227 -14.73 -3.71 -10.95
N ARG A 228 -13.58 -3.89 -11.60
CA ARG A 228 -13.00 -2.89 -12.50
C ARG A 228 -13.58 -2.90 -13.91
N GLY A 229 -14.11 -4.06 -14.36
CA GLY A 229 -14.57 -4.31 -15.72
C GLY A 229 -13.45 -4.67 -16.71
N GLN A 230 -12.19 -4.64 -16.29
CA GLN A 230 -11.00 -4.94 -17.11
C GLN A 230 -9.84 -5.39 -16.23
N GLU A 231 -8.75 -5.83 -16.86
CA GLU A 231 -7.48 -6.03 -16.17
C GLU A 231 -6.85 -4.68 -15.77
N PRO A 232 -6.07 -4.65 -14.68
CA PRO A 232 -5.39 -3.43 -14.26
C PRO A 232 -4.35 -3.00 -15.29
N THR A 233 -4.17 -1.68 -15.41
CA THR A 233 -3.08 -1.11 -16.19
C THR A 233 -2.20 -0.23 -15.30
N ILE A 234 -0.97 0.00 -15.73
CA ILE A 234 -0.05 0.88 -15.00
C ILE A 234 -0.37 2.37 -15.19
N ASP A 235 -1.32 2.71 -16.06
CA ASP A 235 -1.55 4.09 -16.47
C ASP A 235 -1.96 4.99 -15.30
N ALA A 236 -2.88 4.51 -14.45
CA ALA A 236 -3.31 5.26 -13.27
C ALA A 236 -2.17 5.49 -12.26
N LEU A 237 -1.28 4.52 -12.09
CA LEU A 237 -0.09 4.66 -11.24
C LEU A 237 0.89 5.69 -11.82
N LEU A 238 1.13 5.65 -13.12
CA LEU A 238 2.00 6.62 -13.79
C LEU A 238 1.44 8.03 -13.70
N GLU A 239 0.12 8.19 -13.92
CA GLU A 239 -0.58 9.46 -13.76
C GLU A 239 -0.49 9.99 -12.33
N ARG A 240 -0.79 9.15 -11.31
CA ARG A 240 -0.70 9.49 -9.89
C ARG A 240 0.70 9.99 -9.52
N ASN A 241 1.72 9.36 -10.07
CA ASN A 241 3.12 9.64 -9.80
C ASN A 241 3.73 10.70 -10.74
N GLU A 242 2.93 11.31 -11.63
CA GLU A 242 3.38 12.29 -12.63
C GLU A 242 4.54 11.77 -13.52
N ILE A 243 4.60 10.46 -13.75
CA ILE A 243 5.60 9.82 -14.58
C ILE A 243 5.09 9.74 -16.01
N LYS A 244 5.76 10.45 -16.93
CA LYS A 244 5.43 10.38 -18.36
C LYS A 244 5.99 9.11 -18.98
N ARG A 245 5.18 8.38 -19.74
CA ARG A 245 5.70 7.35 -20.64
C ARG A 245 6.50 8.04 -21.75
N ASN A 246 7.76 7.67 -21.90
CA ASN A 246 8.44 7.93 -23.17
C ASN A 246 7.83 6.98 -24.20
N VAL A 247 6.85 7.48 -24.95
CA VAL A 247 6.39 6.80 -26.16
C VAL A 247 7.49 7.05 -27.18
N GLU A 248 8.48 6.16 -27.27
CA GLU A 248 9.33 6.12 -28.44
C GLU A 248 8.42 5.85 -29.62
N SER A 249 8.27 6.88 -30.47
CA SER A 249 7.63 6.74 -31.77
C SER A 249 8.43 5.70 -32.56
N LYS A 250 7.84 4.51 -32.70
CA LYS A 250 8.32 3.50 -33.67
C LYS A 250 8.10 3.98 -35.08
#